data_a1fe020dd386100cc8f4c0d85427cc4a
#
_entry.id   a1fe020dd386100cc8f4c0d85427cc4a
#
_cell.length_a   1.000
_cell.length_b   1.000
_cell.length_c   1.000
_cell.angle_alpha   90.00
_cell.angle_beta   90.00
_cell.angle_gamma   90.00
#
_symmetry.space_group_name_H-M   'P 1'
#
loop_
_entity.id
_entity.type
_entity.pdbx_description
1 polymer ?
#
loop_
_entity_poly.entity_id
_entity_poly.type
_entity_poly.pdbx_seq_one_letter_code
_entity_poly.pdbx_strand_id
1 'polypeptide(L)'
;GEGNDLNPSRARNTKKQQERRVLDVLAAPKDPPSYGFRENNYRHCLQCATMLYQDGADEETIVCGSFHDLGLIVCPDNHGEFSATLLANYISEKNLWMLRHHALFLDHHASGNLQLDANARESYRGHPYFEYIAKWVARYDQTAIQTQYETAPLDLFESMVYRVFTRPSKGVKVHY
;
A
#
# COMPACT_ATOMS: atom_id res chain seq x y z
N GLY A 1 31.49 -1.67 -27.36
CA GLY A 1 30.41 -1.51 -26.43
C GLY A 1 30.55 -2.59 -25.39
N GLU A 2 31.11 -2.25 -24.22
CA GLU A 2 31.19 -3.16 -23.09
C GLU A 2 29.77 -3.29 -22.51
N GLY A 3 29.18 -4.48 -22.70
CA GLY A 3 27.91 -4.85 -22.10
C GLY A 3 28.04 -4.80 -20.57
N ASN A 4 27.20 -4.01 -19.95
CA ASN A 4 27.08 -3.87 -18.52
C ASN A 4 26.41 -5.13 -17.94
N ASP A 5 27.12 -6.26 -17.98
CA ASP A 5 26.72 -7.50 -17.31
C ASP A 5 26.76 -7.26 -15.81
N LEU A 6 25.63 -6.82 -15.28
CA LEU A 6 25.43 -6.74 -13.83
C LEU A 6 25.63 -8.16 -13.27
N ASN A 7 26.73 -8.33 -12.58
CA ASN A 7 27.06 -9.57 -11.88
C ASN A 7 25.80 -10.05 -11.11
N PRO A 8 25.29 -11.27 -11.34
CA PRO A 8 24.09 -11.79 -10.73
C PRO A 8 24.09 -11.71 -9.18
N SER A 9 25.28 -11.75 -8.58
CA SER A 9 25.45 -11.58 -7.13
C SER A 9 25.19 -10.13 -6.70
N ARG A 10 25.63 -9.15 -7.52
CA ARG A 10 25.39 -7.73 -7.24
C ARG A 10 23.90 -7.39 -7.39
N ALA A 11 23.25 -7.90 -8.41
CA ALA A 11 21.82 -7.72 -8.62
C ALA A 11 20.99 -8.31 -7.47
N ARG A 12 21.33 -9.51 -6.99
CA ARG A 12 20.69 -10.14 -5.83
C ARG A 12 20.90 -9.36 -4.54
N ASN A 13 22.10 -8.86 -4.28
CA ASN A 13 22.40 -8.07 -3.10
C ASN A 13 21.66 -6.72 -3.13
N THR A 14 21.58 -6.07 -4.28
CA THR A 14 20.82 -4.82 -4.45
C THR A 14 19.34 -5.03 -4.16
N LYS A 15 18.76 -6.13 -4.67
CA LYS A 15 17.35 -6.47 -4.45
C LYS A 15 17.07 -6.76 -2.98
N LYS A 16 17.91 -7.55 -2.32
CA LYS A 16 17.80 -7.86 -0.89
C LYS A 16 17.93 -6.61 0.00
N GLN A 17 18.77 -5.66 -0.40
CA GLN A 17 18.88 -4.36 0.28
C GLN A 17 17.63 -3.49 0.07
N GLN A 18 17.04 -3.53 -1.13
CA GLN A 18 15.79 -2.83 -1.43
C GLN A 18 14.64 -3.36 -0.56
N GLU A 19 14.49 -4.67 -0.49
CA GLU A 19 13.49 -5.34 0.34
C GLU A 19 13.62 -4.93 1.81
N ARG A 20 14.84 -4.96 2.35
CA ARG A 20 15.11 -4.55 3.73
C ARG A 20 14.72 -3.10 3.97
N ARG A 21 15.06 -2.17 3.07
CA ARG A 21 14.69 -0.76 3.18
C ARG A 21 13.20 -0.53 3.13
N VAL A 22 12.47 -1.29 2.31
CA VAL A 22 11.02 -1.23 2.23
C VAL A 22 10.38 -1.69 3.54
N LEU A 23 10.90 -2.77 4.13
CA LEU A 23 10.46 -3.26 5.44
C LEU A 23 10.82 -2.28 6.57
N ASP A 24 11.99 -1.63 6.49
CA ASP A 24 12.37 -0.58 7.44
C ASP A 24 11.40 0.61 7.35
N VAL A 25 10.96 0.98 6.16
CA VAL A 25 9.95 2.04 5.96
C VAL A 25 8.60 1.61 6.54
N LEU A 26 8.20 0.35 6.38
CA LEU A 26 6.98 -0.18 6.99
C LEU A 26 7.07 -0.22 8.52
N ALA A 27 8.25 -0.55 9.07
CA ALA A 27 8.48 -0.67 10.50
C ALA A 27 8.80 0.66 11.21
N ALA A 28 9.24 1.68 10.46
CA ALA A 28 9.66 2.98 10.99
C ALA A 28 8.59 3.69 11.84
N PRO A 29 7.29 3.63 11.51
CA PRO A 29 6.25 4.32 12.26
C PRO A 29 5.68 3.50 13.44
N LYS A 30 6.51 2.80 14.22
CA LYS A 30 6.01 2.10 15.42
C LYS A 30 5.44 3.02 16.50
N ASP A 31 5.91 4.29 16.55
CA ASP A 31 5.49 5.31 17.52
C ASP A 31 5.18 6.69 16.87
N PRO A 32 4.52 6.81 15.72
CA PRO A 32 4.22 8.11 15.16
C PRO A 32 3.00 8.74 15.85
N PRO A 33 2.87 10.06 15.79
CA PRO A 33 1.63 10.72 16.15
C PRO A 33 0.49 10.19 15.25
N SER A 34 -0.68 10.00 15.85
CA SER A 34 -1.87 9.44 15.17
C SER A 34 -2.50 10.39 14.12
N TYR A 35 -1.96 11.60 13.93
CA TYR A 35 -2.50 12.65 13.04
C TYR A 35 -4.01 12.89 13.18
N GLY A 36 -4.54 12.70 14.38
CA GLY A 36 -5.97 12.85 14.66
C GLY A 36 -6.81 11.59 14.44
N PHE A 37 -6.22 10.49 13.99
CA PHE A 37 -6.86 9.19 13.96
C PHE A 37 -6.81 8.51 15.34
N ARG A 38 -7.81 7.70 15.66
CA ARG A 38 -7.85 6.90 16.90
C ARG A 38 -6.74 5.84 16.96
N GLU A 39 -6.26 5.44 15.81
CA GLU A 39 -5.20 4.47 15.62
C GLU A 39 -4.03 5.12 14.89
N ASN A 40 -2.81 4.71 15.20
CA ASN A 40 -1.67 5.18 14.43
C ASN A 40 -1.61 4.49 13.05
N ASN A 41 -0.98 5.15 12.09
CA ASN A 41 -0.94 4.70 10.71
C ASN A 41 -0.33 3.30 10.52
N TYR A 42 0.67 2.96 11.32
CA TYR A 42 1.29 1.64 11.28
C TYR A 42 0.30 0.53 11.65
N ARG A 43 -0.42 0.71 12.76
CA ARG A 43 -1.43 -0.25 13.22
C ARG A 43 -2.60 -0.33 12.25
N HIS A 44 -3.03 0.79 11.68
CA HIS A 44 -4.04 0.84 10.64
C HIS A 44 -3.67 -0.04 9.43
N CYS A 45 -2.47 0.14 8.89
CA CYS A 45 -1.98 -0.67 7.79
C CYS A 45 -1.88 -2.17 8.14
N LEU A 46 -1.39 -2.51 9.33
CA LEU A 46 -1.33 -3.91 9.77
C LEU A 46 -2.72 -4.50 10.01
N GLN A 47 -3.66 -3.74 10.53
CA GLN A 47 -5.03 -4.18 10.71
C GLN A 47 -5.69 -4.45 9.37
N CYS A 48 -5.54 -3.54 8.40
CA CYS A 48 -6.02 -3.72 7.04
C CYS A 48 -5.44 -5.00 6.40
N ALA A 49 -4.13 -5.19 6.48
CA ALA A 49 -3.47 -6.39 5.97
C ALA A 49 -3.93 -7.67 6.68
N THR A 50 -4.17 -7.63 7.99
CA THR A 50 -4.67 -8.77 8.76
C THR A 50 -6.08 -9.15 8.33
N MET A 51 -6.96 -8.19 8.13
CA MET A 51 -8.33 -8.43 7.65
C MET A 51 -8.32 -9.05 6.25
N LEU A 52 -7.49 -8.54 5.34
CA LEU A 52 -7.29 -9.10 4.01
C LEU A 52 -6.79 -10.55 4.07
N TYR A 53 -5.82 -10.82 4.93
CA TYR A 53 -5.28 -12.18 5.15
C TYR A 53 -6.35 -13.15 5.65
N GLN A 54 -7.15 -12.74 6.64
CA GLN A 54 -8.24 -13.55 7.19
C GLN A 54 -9.34 -13.84 6.17
N ASP A 55 -9.59 -12.92 5.25
CA ASP A 55 -10.54 -13.09 4.16
C ASP A 55 -9.98 -13.92 2.99
N GLY A 56 -8.74 -14.38 3.05
CA GLY A 56 -8.10 -15.19 2.03
C GLY A 56 -7.73 -14.42 0.76
N ALA A 57 -7.48 -13.11 0.88
CA ALA A 57 -6.96 -12.32 -0.23
C ALA A 57 -5.59 -12.85 -0.71
N ASP A 58 -5.24 -12.59 -1.97
CA ASP A 58 -3.91 -12.93 -2.47
C ASP A 58 -2.81 -12.09 -1.82
N GLU A 59 -1.56 -12.59 -1.83
CA GLU A 59 -0.42 -11.95 -1.18
C GLU A 59 -0.16 -10.53 -1.69
N GLU A 60 -0.38 -10.29 -2.98
CA GLU A 60 -0.21 -8.97 -3.58
C GLU A 60 -1.18 -7.97 -2.95
N THR A 61 -2.43 -8.34 -2.83
CA THR A 61 -3.48 -7.50 -2.24
C THR A 61 -3.21 -7.25 -0.76
N ILE A 62 -2.74 -8.26 -0.01
CA ILE A 62 -2.34 -8.12 1.40
C ILE A 62 -1.17 -7.14 1.54
N VAL A 63 -0.15 -7.27 0.70
CA VAL A 63 1.00 -6.35 0.69
C VAL A 63 0.53 -4.93 0.36
N CYS A 64 -0.35 -4.75 -0.63
CA CYS A 64 -0.93 -3.44 -0.93
C CYS A 64 -1.66 -2.86 0.28
N GLY A 65 -2.42 -3.66 1.03
CA GLY A 65 -3.07 -3.24 2.27
C GLY A 65 -2.09 -2.80 3.36
N SER A 66 -0.95 -3.48 3.49
CA SER A 66 0.08 -3.11 4.46
C SER A 66 0.85 -1.83 4.10
N PHE A 67 0.76 -1.36 2.85
CA PHE A 67 1.50 -0.20 2.34
C PHE A 67 0.62 0.97 1.91
N HIS A 68 -0.70 0.82 1.83
CA HIS A 68 -1.57 1.81 1.16
C HIS A 68 -1.45 3.22 1.73
N ASP A 69 -1.31 3.34 3.04
CA ASP A 69 -1.22 4.62 3.77
C ASP A 69 0.20 4.99 4.21
N LEU A 70 1.21 4.26 3.75
CA LEU A 70 2.60 4.49 4.18
C LEU A 70 3.07 5.93 3.91
N GLY A 71 2.56 6.53 2.86
CA GLY A 71 2.87 7.90 2.46
C GLY A 71 2.30 8.99 3.35
N LEU A 72 1.32 8.70 4.20
CA LEU A 72 0.66 9.73 5.04
C LEU A 72 1.63 10.51 5.93
N ILE A 73 2.72 9.89 6.36
CA ILE A 73 3.75 10.53 7.20
C ILE A 73 4.60 11.54 6.41
N VAL A 74 4.77 11.31 5.09
CA VAL A 74 5.73 12.04 4.26
C VAL A 74 5.01 13.03 3.34
N CYS A 75 3.90 12.61 2.74
CA CYS A 75 3.16 13.38 1.74
C CYS A 75 1.65 13.07 1.84
N PRO A 76 0.94 13.59 2.86
CA PRO A 76 -0.46 13.25 3.14
C PRO A 76 -1.36 13.38 1.91
N ASP A 77 -1.23 14.46 1.15
CA ASP A 77 -2.07 14.74 -0.03
C ASP A 77 -1.81 13.79 -1.21
N ASN A 78 -0.65 13.14 -1.25
CA ASN A 78 -0.21 12.23 -2.32
C ASN A 78 0.18 10.84 -1.80
N HIS A 79 -0.28 10.45 -0.60
CA HIS A 79 0.13 9.18 0.02
C HIS A 79 -0.18 7.97 -0.86
N GLY A 80 -1.30 7.98 -1.58
CA GLY A 80 -1.67 6.92 -2.51
C GLY A 80 -0.68 6.78 -3.67
N GLU A 81 -0.23 7.90 -4.27
CA GLU A 81 0.81 7.88 -5.30
C GLU A 81 2.16 7.43 -4.75
N PHE A 82 2.51 7.80 -3.52
CA PHE A 82 3.73 7.34 -2.85
C PHE A 82 3.76 5.81 -2.78
N SER A 83 2.71 5.22 -2.23
CA SER A 83 2.58 3.77 -2.07
C SER A 83 2.52 3.05 -3.42
N ALA A 84 1.79 3.62 -4.39
CA ALA A 84 1.69 3.12 -5.75
C ALA A 84 3.07 3.10 -6.44
N THR A 85 3.83 4.17 -6.34
CA THR A 85 5.17 4.27 -6.95
C THR A 85 6.13 3.23 -6.38
N LEU A 86 6.08 3.00 -5.07
CA LEU A 86 6.90 2.01 -4.38
C LEU A 86 6.66 0.59 -4.92
N LEU A 87 5.42 0.24 -5.21
CA LEU A 87 5.00 -1.10 -5.58
C LEU A 87 4.79 -1.31 -7.09
N ALA A 88 4.73 -0.24 -7.89
CA ALA A 88 4.29 -0.25 -9.29
C ALA A 88 4.93 -1.34 -10.15
N ASN A 89 6.21 -1.62 -9.93
CA ASN A 89 6.97 -2.58 -10.72
C ASN A 89 6.62 -4.05 -10.43
N TYR A 90 5.89 -4.32 -9.36
CA TYR A 90 5.72 -5.68 -8.85
C TYR A 90 4.26 -6.12 -8.73
N ILE A 91 3.31 -5.19 -8.84
CA ILE A 91 1.88 -5.43 -8.61
C ILE A 91 1.05 -5.27 -9.90
N SER A 92 -0.16 -5.80 -9.88
CA SER A 92 -1.13 -5.70 -10.97
C SER A 92 -1.62 -4.28 -11.19
N GLU A 93 -2.12 -3.97 -12.38
CA GLU A 93 -2.73 -2.68 -12.70
C GLU A 93 -3.95 -2.39 -11.82
N LYS A 94 -4.71 -3.41 -11.46
CA LYS A 94 -5.85 -3.30 -10.55
C LYS A 94 -5.43 -2.79 -9.17
N ASN A 95 -4.40 -3.39 -8.57
CA ASN A 95 -3.90 -2.98 -7.26
C ASN A 95 -3.14 -1.64 -7.33
N LEU A 96 -2.44 -1.38 -8.43
CA LEU A 96 -1.79 -0.09 -8.66
C LEU A 96 -2.83 1.04 -8.72
N TRP A 97 -3.93 0.83 -9.43
CA TRP A 97 -5.02 1.78 -9.51
C TRP A 97 -5.71 1.98 -8.15
N MET A 98 -5.90 0.90 -7.40
CA MET A 98 -6.43 0.95 -6.04
C MET A 98 -5.56 1.84 -5.13
N LEU A 99 -4.25 1.61 -5.08
CA LEU A 99 -3.35 2.42 -4.26
C LEU A 99 -3.43 3.90 -4.59
N ARG A 100 -3.47 4.25 -5.88
CA ARG A 100 -3.54 5.64 -6.33
C ARG A 100 -4.82 6.36 -5.92
N HIS A 101 -5.93 5.64 -5.87
CA HIS A 101 -7.25 6.26 -5.79
C HIS A 101 -8.02 5.93 -4.51
N HIS A 102 -7.51 5.05 -3.63
CA HIS A 102 -8.25 4.61 -2.44
C HIS A 102 -8.76 5.79 -1.60
N ALA A 103 -7.95 6.82 -1.41
CA ALA A 103 -8.34 8.00 -0.63
C ALA A 103 -9.58 8.73 -1.17
N LEU A 104 -9.84 8.67 -2.49
CA LEU A 104 -11.04 9.26 -3.10
C LEU A 104 -12.31 8.45 -2.80
N PHE A 105 -12.17 7.22 -2.33
CA PHE A 105 -13.28 6.31 -2.02
C PHE A 105 -13.62 6.26 -0.54
N LEU A 106 -12.82 6.93 0.31
CA LEU A 106 -13.12 7.07 1.73
C LEU A 106 -14.44 7.82 1.92
N ASP A 107 -15.24 7.36 2.88
CA ASP A 107 -16.49 8.03 3.21
C ASP A 107 -16.18 9.38 3.86
N HIS A 108 -16.90 10.43 3.47
CA HIS A 108 -16.69 11.80 3.94
C HIS A 108 -16.70 11.94 5.47
N HIS A 109 -17.37 11.01 6.16
CA HIS A 109 -17.44 10.98 7.61
C HIS A 109 -16.23 10.29 8.28
N ALA A 110 -15.47 9.46 7.55
CA ALA A 110 -14.29 8.78 8.07
C ALA A 110 -13.02 9.66 7.98
N SER A 111 -12.96 10.54 7.00
CA SER A 111 -11.77 11.33 6.68
C SER A 111 -11.51 12.54 7.60
N GLY A 112 -12.39 12.82 8.56
CA GLY A 112 -12.26 13.78 9.69
C GLY A 112 -11.78 15.19 9.40
N ASN A 113 -11.02 15.46 8.35
CA ASN A 113 -10.45 16.78 8.01
C ASN A 113 -9.96 16.93 6.56
N LEU A 114 -10.07 15.92 5.73
CA LEU A 114 -9.70 16.08 4.33
C LEU A 114 -10.87 16.79 3.64
N GLN A 115 -10.62 17.95 3.04
CA GLN A 115 -11.56 18.64 2.15
C GLN A 115 -11.74 17.83 0.85
N LEU A 116 -12.05 16.54 1.00
CA LEU A 116 -12.34 15.67 -0.13
C LEU A 116 -13.77 15.95 -0.55
N ASP A 117 -13.94 16.25 -1.82
CA ASP A 117 -15.26 16.24 -2.43
C ASP A 117 -15.82 14.81 -2.32
N ALA A 118 -16.90 14.63 -1.56
CA ALA A 118 -17.57 13.34 -1.38
C ALA A 118 -17.98 12.70 -2.71
N ASN A 119 -18.07 13.48 -3.79
CA ASN A 119 -18.40 13.02 -5.13
C ASN A 119 -17.17 12.80 -6.02
N ALA A 120 -15.95 13.04 -5.54
CA ALA A 120 -14.74 12.89 -6.36
C ALA A 120 -14.63 11.51 -7.01
N ARG A 121 -14.99 10.45 -6.29
CA ARG A 121 -15.00 9.08 -6.82
C ARG A 121 -15.97 8.89 -7.99
N GLU A 122 -17.05 9.66 -8.07
CA GLU A 122 -18.09 9.49 -9.09
C GLU A 122 -17.57 9.77 -10.51
N SER A 123 -16.50 10.58 -10.63
CA SER A 123 -15.82 10.80 -11.90
C SER A 123 -15.20 9.50 -12.49
N TYR A 124 -15.01 8.49 -11.66
CA TYR A 124 -14.45 7.19 -12.03
C TYR A 124 -15.49 6.06 -12.15
N ARG A 125 -16.80 6.36 -12.03
CA ARG A 125 -17.86 5.33 -11.97
C ARG A 125 -17.85 4.33 -13.13
N GLY A 126 -17.41 4.73 -14.30
CA GLY A 126 -17.26 3.85 -15.46
C GLY A 126 -15.93 3.07 -15.54
N HIS A 127 -15.04 3.26 -14.58
CA HIS A 127 -13.73 2.60 -14.61
C HIS A 127 -13.85 1.11 -14.24
N PRO A 128 -13.16 0.18 -14.94
CA PRO A 128 -13.25 -1.25 -14.69
C PRO A 128 -12.97 -1.67 -13.24
N TYR A 129 -12.15 -0.90 -12.51
CA TYR A 129 -11.76 -1.20 -11.13
C TYR A 129 -12.57 -0.42 -10.08
N PHE A 130 -13.56 0.37 -10.48
CA PHE A 130 -14.36 1.18 -9.57
C PHE A 130 -14.98 0.35 -8.44
N GLU A 131 -15.72 -0.70 -8.79
CA GLU A 131 -16.40 -1.56 -7.82
C GLU A 131 -15.41 -2.32 -6.92
N TYR A 132 -14.27 -2.68 -7.48
CA TYR A 132 -13.21 -3.32 -6.69
C TYR A 132 -12.72 -2.41 -5.57
N ILE A 133 -12.39 -1.15 -5.89
CA ILE A 133 -11.87 -0.20 -4.90
C ILE A 133 -12.95 0.19 -3.91
N ALA A 134 -14.18 0.44 -4.38
CA ALA A 134 -15.29 0.79 -3.49
C ALA A 134 -15.50 -0.27 -2.41
N LYS A 135 -15.46 -1.56 -2.80
CA LYS A 135 -15.55 -2.69 -1.86
C LYS A 135 -14.33 -2.78 -0.96
N TRP A 136 -13.13 -2.62 -1.53
CA TRP A 136 -11.88 -2.73 -0.79
C TRP A 136 -11.80 -1.67 0.31
N VAL A 137 -12.06 -0.40 -0.02
CA VAL A 137 -12.06 0.71 0.93
C VAL A 137 -13.12 0.51 2.01
N ALA A 138 -14.36 0.22 1.63
CA ALA A 138 -15.45 0.04 2.59
C ALA A 138 -15.23 -1.12 3.55
N ARG A 139 -14.61 -2.21 3.10
CA ARG A 139 -14.43 -3.43 3.90
C ARG A 139 -13.17 -3.41 4.75
N TYR A 140 -12.07 -2.84 4.25
CA TYR A 140 -10.77 -2.94 4.89
C TYR A 140 -10.27 -1.62 5.42
N ASP A 141 -10.11 -0.61 4.57
CA ASP A 141 -9.52 0.67 4.93
C ASP A 141 -10.37 1.41 6.00
N GLN A 142 -11.64 1.69 5.71
CA GLN A 142 -12.53 2.39 6.62
C GLN A 142 -12.81 1.65 7.94
N THR A 143 -12.66 0.34 7.96
CA THR A 143 -12.94 -0.50 9.13
C THR A 143 -11.70 -0.81 9.98
N ALA A 144 -10.51 -0.56 9.46
CA ALA A 144 -9.23 -0.78 10.14
C ALA A 144 -8.89 0.32 11.17
N ILE A 145 -9.86 0.66 12.04
CA ILE A 145 -9.77 1.75 13.03
C ILE A 145 -9.92 1.27 14.48
N GLN A 146 -9.85 -0.03 14.71
CA GLN A 146 -10.09 -0.61 16.04
C GLN A 146 -8.81 -0.61 16.87
N THR A 147 -8.80 0.13 17.97
CA THR A 147 -7.63 0.30 18.85
C THR A 147 -7.18 -0.99 19.54
N GLN A 148 -8.09 -1.95 19.71
CA GLN A 148 -7.81 -3.24 20.36
C GLN A 148 -7.85 -4.42 19.37
N TYR A 149 -7.75 -4.14 18.07
CA TYR A 149 -7.72 -5.20 17.07
C TYR A 149 -6.41 -5.99 17.16
N GLU A 150 -6.51 -7.30 17.24
CA GLU A 150 -5.36 -8.19 17.28
C GLU A 150 -4.81 -8.39 15.86
N THR A 151 -3.74 -7.66 15.54
CA THR A 151 -3.09 -7.77 14.22
C THR A 151 -2.21 -9.01 14.15
N ALA A 152 -2.12 -9.59 12.98
CA ALA A 152 -1.11 -10.62 12.71
C ALA A 152 0.30 -10.02 12.88
N PRO A 153 1.29 -10.84 13.28
CA PRO A 153 2.63 -10.36 13.50
C PRO A 153 3.29 -9.90 12.20
N LEU A 154 4.15 -8.88 12.29
CA LEU A 154 4.80 -8.26 11.14
C LEU A 154 5.60 -9.26 10.28
N ASP A 155 6.25 -10.23 10.90
CA ASP A 155 7.05 -11.26 10.22
C ASP A 155 6.23 -12.12 9.24
N LEU A 156 4.93 -12.31 9.49
CA LEU A 156 4.03 -12.91 8.51
C LEU A 156 3.99 -12.10 7.21
N PHE A 157 3.86 -10.79 7.34
CA PHE A 157 3.78 -9.89 6.18
C PHE A 157 5.14 -9.67 5.53
N GLU A 158 6.24 -9.68 6.28
CA GLU A 158 7.60 -9.60 5.76
C GLU A 158 7.86 -10.68 4.70
N SER A 159 7.44 -11.90 4.96
CA SER A 159 7.57 -13.00 4.01
C SER A 159 6.80 -12.76 2.72
N MET A 160 5.61 -12.16 2.80
CA MET A 160 4.79 -11.81 1.63
C MET A 160 5.41 -10.65 0.85
N VAL A 161 5.86 -9.62 1.55
CA VAL A 161 6.59 -8.48 0.95
C VAL A 161 7.80 -8.98 0.18
N TYR A 162 8.60 -9.86 0.79
CA TYR A 162 9.75 -10.48 0.13
C TYR A 162 9.34 -11.15 -1.19
N ARG A 163 8.30 -12.00 -1.19
CA ARG A 163 7.84 -12.69 -2.40
C ARG A 163 7.34 -11.75 -3.48
N VAL A 164 6.63 -10.68 -3.11
CA VAL A 164 6.17 -9.66 -4.07
C VAL A 164 7.36 -8.93 -4.71
N PHE A 165 8.32 -8.47 -3.91
CA PHE A 165 9.49 -7.76 -4.42
C PHE A 165 10.51 -8.64 -5.16
N THR A 166 10.41 -9.98 -5.05
CA THR A 166 11.22 -10.92 -5.84
C THR A 166 10.66 -11.20 -7.23
N ARG A 167 9.45 -10.75 -7.53
CA ARG A 167 8.87 -10.84 -8.87
C ARG A 167 9.74 -10.09 -9.90
N PRO A 168 9.69 -10.46 -11.18
CA PRO A 168 10.35 -9.69 -12.22
C PRO A 168 9.84 -8.24 -12.21
N SER A 169 10.77 -7.28 -12.17
CA SER A 169 10.40 -5.87 -12.26
C SER A 169 9.90 -5.54 -13.67
N LYS A 170 8.83 -4.74 -13.76
CA LYS A 170 8.33 -4.21 -15.04
C LYS A 170 9.27 -3.17 -15.67
N GLY A 171 10.34 -2.78 -14.93
CA GLY A 171 11.32 -1.81 -15.37
C GLY A 171 10.88 -0.35 -15.25
N VAL A 172 11.76 0.54 -15.65
CA VAL A 172 11.49 1.99 -15.61
C VAL A 172 10.57 2.35 -16.78
N LYS A 173 9.39 2.88 -16.50
CA LYS A 173 8.52 3.45 -17.53
C LYS A 173 9.03 4.86 -17.85
N VAL A 174 9.46 5.07 -19.08
CA VAL A 174 9.78 6.40 -19.59
C VAL A 174 8.48 7.00 -20.14
N HIS A 175 8.01 8.05 -19.49
CA HIS A 175 6.89 8.85 -20.00
C HIS A 175 7.50 9.96 -20.86
N TYR A 176 7.24 9.93 -22.14
CA TYR A 176 7.56 11.02 -23.07
C TYR A 176 6.36 11.94 -23.20
#